data_d8622de98eec308305a296473af465be
#
_entry.id   d8622de98eec308305a296473af465be
#
_cell.length_a   1.000
_cell.length_b   1.000
_cell.length_c   1.000
_cell.angle_alpha   90.00
_cell.angle_beta   90.00
_cell.angle_gamma   90.00
#
_symmetry.space_group_name_H-M   'P 1'
#
loop_
_entity.id
_entity.type
_entity.pdbx_description
1 polymer ?
#
loop_
_entity_poly.entity_id
_entity_poly.type
_entity_poly.pdbx_seq_one_letter_code
_entity_poly.pdbx_strand_id
1 'polypeptide(L)'
;MMQATDLRLTFNPGTPIENPALRGINLNIADGEFVTVIGTNGAGKSTFLNAVSGTTRVDSGSILLNGIDVTKKTAHQRAHWVARVFQDPMAGTCEALTIEENMALAYKRGGKRGLNFALNQNNRDLFREKLSVLKLGLENRLTDRMGLLSGGQRQAVSLLMASLQPSKILLLDEHTAALDPKTAAFVLELTDKIVTDNQLTTMMVTHSMQQALAHGTRTVMLHQGQVVLDVSGDIRKGMNVHDLLDMFEQTRGEKVE
;
A
#
# COMPACT_ATOMS: atom_id res chain seq x y z
N MET A 1 14.49 -2.92 3.13
CA MET A 1 14.06 -4.27 3.55
C MET A 1 13.03 -4.16 4.67
N MET A 2 11.90 -4.86 4.58
CA MET A 2 10.90 -5.01 5.65
C MET A 2 10.93 -6.44 6.15
N GLN A 3 10.89 -6.65 7.49
CA GLN A 3 10.81 -7.96 8.11
C GLN A 3 9.65 -7.98 9.11
N ALA A 4 8.79 -8.96 8.98
CA ALA A 4 7.74 -9.27 9.93
C ALA A 4 8.00 -10.68 10.47
N THR A 5 8.06 -10.83 11.80
CA THR A 5 8.39 -12.10 12.45
C THR A 5 7.34 -12.43 13.49
N ASP A 6 6.69 -13.58 13.34
CA ASP A 6 5.65 -14.16 14.22
C ASP A 6 4.61 -13.14 14.68
N LEU A 7 4.07 -12.35 13.71
CA LEU A 7 3.08 -11.32 14.04
C LEU A 7 1.74 -11.95 14.44
N ARG A 8 1.29 -11.64 15.64
CA ARG A 8 -0.01 -12.08 16.17
C ARG A 8 -0.84 -10.88 16.59
N LEU A 9 -2.12 -10.95 16.29
CA LEU A 9 -3.09 -9.92 16.65
C LEU A 9 -4.48 -10.53 16.75
N THR A 10 -5.13 -10.32 17.90
CA THR A 10 -6.49 -10.77 18.19
C THR A 10 -7.34 -9.56 18.50
N PHE A 11 -8.43 -9.39 17.75
CA PHE A 11 -9.45 -8.39 18.08
C PHE A 11 -10.40 -8.94 19.15
N ASN A 12 -10.78 -8.10 20.10
CA ASN A 12 -11.73 -8.41 21.18
C ASN A 12 -11.39 -9.69 21.97
N PRO A 13 -10.15 -9.86 22.47
CA PRO A 13 -9.73 -11.07 23.14
C PRO A 13 -10.59 -11.33 24.39
N GLY A 14 -10.94 -12.61 24.63
CA GLY A 14 -11.76 -13.04 25.75
C GLY A 14 -13.25 -12.71 25.65
N THR A 15 -13.74 -12.28 24.48
CA THR A 15 -15.16 -11.99 24.26
C THR A 15 -15.78 -12.97 23.24
N PRO A 16 -17.12 -13.06 23.16
CA PRO A 16 -17.79 -13.92 22.16
C PRO A 16 -17.51 -13.53 20.70
N ILE A 17 -16.99 -12.32 20.47
CA ILE A 17 -16.60 -11.81 19.14
C ILE A 17 -15.07 -11.76 18.97
N GLU A 18 -14.35 -12.60 19.73
CA GLU A 18 -12.91 -12.73 19.59
C GLU A 18 -12.54 -13.17 18.17
N ASN A 19 -11.59 -12.46 17.56
CA ASN A 19 -11.13 -12.74 16.21
C ASN A 19 -9.58 -12.66 16.12
N PRO A 20 -8.89 -13.80 16.09
CA PRO A 20 -7.45 -13.85 15.87
C PRO A 20 -7.14 -13.57 14.39
N ALA A 21 -6.93 -12.30 14.07
CA ALA A 21 -6.77 -11.79 12.71
C ALA A 21 -5.37 -12.01 12.12
N LEU A 22 -4.32 -12.08 12.95
CA LEU A 22 -2.97 -12.50 12.56
C LEU A 22 -2.52 -13.63 13.48
N ARG A 23 -2.05 -14.73 12.89
CA ARG A 23 -1.74 -15.99 13.58
C ARG A 23 -0.30 -16.45 13.35
N GLY A 24 0.66 -15.51 13.47
CA GLY A 24 2.08 -15.82 13.29
C GLY A 24 2.55 -15.54 11.87
N ILE A 25 2.25 -14.35 11.33
CA ILE A 25 2.73 -13.93 10.02
C ILE A 25 4.26 -13.78 10.06
N ASN A 26 4.92 -14.48 9.15
CA ASN A 26 6.33 -14.33 8.84
C ASN A 26 6.45 -13.92 7.37
N LEU A 27 6.99 -12.71 7.11
CA LEU A 27 7.18 -12.20 5.76
C LEU A 27 8.36 -11.22 5.72
N ASN A 28 9.29 -11.48 4.81
CA ASN A 28 10.40 -10.57 4.52
C ASN A 28 10.22 -10.01 3.11
N ILE A 29 10.37 -8.69 2.96
CA ILE A 29 10.34 -8.02 1.65
C ILE A 29 11.70 -7.35 1.46
N ALA A 30 12.41 -7.70 0.39
CA ALA A 30 13.70 -7.12 0.05
C ALA A 30 13.59 -5.66 -0.39
N ASP A 31 14.69 -4.92 -0.34
CA ASP A 31 14.69 -3.55 -0.87
C ASP A 31 14.42 -3.57 -2.38
N GLY A 32 13.52 -2.69 -2.83
CA GLY A 32 13.09 -2.60 -4.22
C GLY A 32 12.15 -3.73 -4.67
N GLU A 33 11.80 -4.69 -3.81
CA GLU A 33 10.87 -5.76 -4.16
C GLU A 33 9.43 -5.24 -4.18
N PHE A 34 8.67 -5.66 -5.20
CA PHE A 34 7.24 -5.39 -5.30
C PHE A 34 6.45 -6.68 -5.07
N VAL A 35 5.86 -6.78 -3.88
CA VAL A 35 5.08 -7.93 -3.43
C VAL A 35 3.59 -7.64 -3.54
N THR A 36 2.84 -8.54 -4.17
CA THR A 36 1.38 -8.53 -4.17
C THR A 36 0.86 -9.47 -3.09
N VAL A 37 -0.14 -9.03 -2.33
CA VAL A 37 -0.76 -9.79 -1.24
C VAL A 37 -2.22 -10.03 -1.55
N ILE A 38 -2.61 -11.28 -1.70
CA ILE A 38 -3.98 -11.72 -1.99
C ILE A 38 -4.55 -12.56 -0.84
N GLY A 39 -5.80 -12.88 -0.93
CA GLY A 39 -6.53 -13.75 0.03
C GLY A 39 -8.00 -13.36 0.11
N THR A 40 -8.82 -14.23 0.70
CA THR A 40 -10.25 -14.00 0.90
C THR A 40 -10.54 -12.83 1.84
N ASN A 41 -11.79 -12.41 1.87
CA ASN A 41 -12.26 -11.46 2.88
C ASN A 41 -12.05 -12.08 4.28
N GLY A 42 -11.55 -11.29 5.22
CA GLY A 42 -11.20 -11.78 6.56
C GLY A 42 -9.86 -12.54 6.66
N ALA A 43 -9.10 -12.70 5.57
CA ALA A 43 -7.81 -13.40 5.59
C ALA A 43 -6.71 -12.69 6.42
N GLY A 44 -6.94 -11.45 6.86
CA GLY A 44 -5.97 -10.66 7.64
C GLY A 44 -5.16 -9.63 6.81
N LYS A 45 -5.43 -9.47 5.50
CA LYS A 45 -4.66 -8.57 4.60
C LYS A 45 -4.59 -7.13 5.11
N SER A 46 -5.74 -6.48 5.31
CA SER A 46 -5.79 -5.10 5.80
C SER A 46 -5.28 -4.97 7.23
N THR A 47 -5.48 -6.02 8.05
CA THR A 47 -4.92 -6.07 9.41
C THR A 47 -3.39 -6.11 9.38
N PHE A 48 -2.81 -6.94 8.51
CA PHE A 48 -1.35 -6.99 8.31
C PHE A 48 -0.80 -5.66 7.81
N LEU A 49 -1.45 -5.05 6.82
CA LEU A 49 -1.08 -3.73 6.31
C LEU A 49 -1.19 -2.65 7.40
N ASN A 50 -2.24 -2.68 8.22
CA ASN A 50 -2.42 -1.80 9.37
C ASN A 50 -1.34 -2.02 10.46
N ALA A 51 -0.92 -3.27 10.69
CA ALA A 51 0.18 -3.58 11.58
C ALA A 51 1.51 -3.00 11.07
N VAL A 52 1.82 -3.16 9.77
CA VAL A 52 3.04 -2.60 9.15
C VAL A 52 3.02 -1.06 9.17
N SER A 53 1.88 -0.43 8.88
CA SER A 53 1.74 1.03 8.92
C SER A 53 1.78 1.62 10.33
N GLY A 54 1.57 0.80 11.38
CA GLY A 54 1.49 1.25 12.77
C GLY A 54 0.13 1.85 13.15
N THR A 55 -0.90 1.66 12.31
CA THR A 55 -2.28 2.04 12.60
C THR A 55 -2.89 1.10 13.65
N THR A 56 -2.50 -0.18 13.61
CA THR A 56 -2.92 -1.19 14.59
C THR A 56 -1.67 -1.79 15.26
N ARG A 57 -1.72 -1.93 16.58
CA ARG A 57 -0.64 -2.54 17.36
C ARG A 57 -0.81 -4.05 17.38
N VAL A 58 0.27 -4.79 17.17
CA VAL A 58 0.30 -6.26 17.30
C VAL A 58 0.41 -6.68 18.77
N ASP A 59 -0.12 -7.86 19.09
CA ASP A 59 -0.04 -8.44 20.44
C ASP A 59 1.35 -9.02 20.71
N SER A 60 1.94 -9.68 19.70
CA SER A 60 3.29 -10.26 19.76
C SER A 60 3.97 -10.27 18.38
N GLY A 61 5.24 -10.61 18.35
CA GLY A 61 6.09 -10.58 17.17
C GLY A 61 6.81 -9.26 17.00
N SER A 62 7.49 -9.09 15.85
CA SER A 62 8.28 -7.88 15.58
C SER A 62 8.17 -7.44 14.12
N ILE A 63 8.30 -6.12 13.90
CA ILE A 63 8.35 -5.49 12.57
C ILE A 63 9.61 -4.62 12.52
N LEU A 64 10.51 -4.96 11.59
CA LEU A 64 11.71 -4.17 11.32
C LEU A 64 11.62 -3.54 9.93
N LEU A 65 11.99 -2.25 9.85
CA LEU A 65 12.18 -1.52 8.60
C LEU A 65 13.65 -1.08 8.50
N ASN A 66 14.38 -1.64 7.54
CA ASN A 66 15.82 -1.47 7.39
C ASN A 66 16.60 -1.71 8.71
N GLY A 67 16.28 -2.80 9.42
CA GLY A 67 16.91 -3.16 10.69
C GLY A 67 16.44 -2.35 11.89
N ILE A 68 15.59 -1.35 11.70
CA ILE A 68 15.03 -0.54 12.79
C ILE A 68 13.74 -1.19 13.27
N ASP A 69 13.68 -1.53 14.55
CA ASP A 69 12.45 -2.02 15.18
C ASP A 69 11.43 -0.90 15.30
N VAL A 70 10.30 -1.10 14.58
CA VAL A 70 9.17 -0.17 14.59
C VAL A 70 7.91 -0.77 15.27
N THR A 71 8.03 -1.95 15.84
CA THR A 71 6.89 -2.73 16.37
C THR A 71 5.98 -1.90 17.29
N LYS A 72 6.58 -1.14 18.20
CA LYS A 72 5.84 -0.32 19.16
C LYS A 72 5.61 1.13 18.72
N LYS A 73 6.11 1.52 17.54
CA LYS A 73 5.94 2.87 17.01
C LYS A 73 4.56 3.04 16.40
N THR A 74 3.92 4.18 16.67
CA THR A 74 2.63 4.56 16.08
C THR A 74 2.78 4.93 14.60
N ALA A 75 1.67 5.01 13.86
CA ALA A 75 1.67 5.42 12.45
C ALA A 75 2.37 6.78 12.23
N HIS A 76 2.15 7.76 13.11
CA HIS A 76 2.82 9.05 13.05
C HIS A 76 4.34 8.91 13.17
N GLN A 77 4.82 8.09 14.10
CA GLN A 77 6.25 7.83 14.28
C GLN A 77 6.87 7.05 13.11
N ARG A 78 6.07 6.22 12.41
CA ARG A 78 6.50 5.47 11.21
C ARG A 78 6.40 6.26 9.92
N ALA A 79 5.77 7.43 9.91
CA ALA A 79 5.52 8.22 8.70
C ALA A 79 6.77 8.58 7.89
N HIS A 80 7.95 8.54 8.51
CA HIS A 80 9.24 8.71 7.83
C HIS A 80 9.62 7.49 6.97
N TRP A 81 9.22 6.27 7.37
CA TRP A 81 9.62 5.01 6.71
C TRP A 81 8.50 4.40 5.87
N VAL A 82 7.25 4.69 6.22
CA VAL A 82 6.07 4.07 5.60
C VAL A 82 5.26 5.13 4.84
N ALA A 83 5.05 4.87 3.55
CA ALA A 83 4.06 5.55 2.74
C ALA A 83 2.84 4.64 2.56
N ARG A 84 1.63 5.20 2.46
CA ARG A 84 0.41 4.43 2.23
C ARG A 84 -0.52 5.13 1.26
N VAL A 85 -1.09 4.35 0.35
CA VAL A 85 -2.24 4.72 -0.48
C VAL A 85 -3.42 3.89 -0.03
N PHE A 86 -4.54 4.54 0.23
CA PHE A 86 -5.75 3.91 0.78
C PHE A 86 -6.68 3.43 -0.35
N GLN A 87 -7.55 2.50 -0.03
CA GLN A 87 -8.62 2.04 -0.91
C GLN A 87 -9.56 3.17 -1.29
N ASP A 88 -9.98 3.97 -0.30
CA ASP A 88 -10.73 5.20 -0.51
C ASP A 88 -9.75 6.36 -0.74
N PRO A 89 -9.75 6.99 -1.92
CA PRO A 89 -8.89 8.15 -2.22
C PRO A 89 -9.11 9.32 -1.26
N MET A 90 -10.28 9.41 -0.64
CA MET A 90 -10.60 10.46 0.32
C MET A 90 -9.84 10.30 1.64
N ALA A 91 -9.58 9.06 2.05
CA ALA A 91 -8.86 8.78 3.29
C ALA A 91 -7.38 9.25 3.26
N GLY A 92 -6.79 9.36 2.07
CA GLY A 92 -5.41 9.82 1.85
C GLY A 92 -5.25 11.30 1.52
N THR A 93 -6.37 12.04 1.36
CA THR A 93 -6.38 13.43 0.89
C THR A 93 -7.35 14.30 1.70
N CYS A 94 -7.14 15.62 1.69
CA CYS A 94 -8.07 16.56 2.28
C CYS A 94 -8.84 17.28 1.16
N GLU A 95 -10.13 17.01 1.04
CA GLU A 95 -10.99 17.54 -0.03
C GLU A 95 -11.11 19.06 -0.02
N ALA A 96 -11.12 19.65 1.16
CA ALA A 96 -11.27 21.10 1.35
C ALA A 96 -10.01 21.87 0.94
N LEU A 97 -8.86 21.22 0.94
CA LEU A 97 -7.58 21.80 0.55
C LEU A 97 -7.36 21.71 -0.96
N THR A 98 -6.54 22.61 -1.48
CA THR A 98 -6.09 22.59 -2.88
C THR A 98 -5.14 21.41 -3.16
N ILE A 99 -4.88 21.14 -4.44
CA ILE A 99 -3.90 20.13 -4.86
C ILE A 99 -2.52 20.49 -4.29
N GLU A 100 -2.06 21.73 -4.41
CA GLU A 100 -0.75 22.16 -3.88
C GLU A 100 -0.65 22.06 -2.36
N GLU A 101 -1.73 22.32 -1.62
CA GLU A 101 -1.76 22.18 -0.16
C GLU A 101 -1.66 20.71 0.26
N ASN A 102 -2.39 19.82 -0.41
CA ASN A 102 -2.30 18.37 -0.19
C ASN A 102 -0.88 17.86 -0.48
N MET A 103 -0.29 18.27 -1.61
CA MET A 103 1.08 17.91 -1.97
C MET A 103 2.11 18.47 -0.97
N ALA A 104 1.91 19.67 -0.47
CA ALA A 104 2.78 20.28 0.54
C ALA A 104 2.75 19.51 1.87
N LEU A 105 1.57 19.03 2.30
CA LEU A 105 1.43 18.15 3.46
C LEU A 105 2.19 16.84 3.26
N ALA A 106 2.03 16.21 2.11
CA ALA A 106 2.72 14.97 1.76
C ALA A 106 4.24 15.17 1.65
N TYR A 107 4.69 16.28 1.07
CA TYR A 107 6.10 16.64 0.94
C TYR A 107 6.80 16.86 2.28
N LYS A 108 6.05 17.17 3.35
CA LYS A 108 6.55 17.30 4.72
C LYS A 108 6.35 16.03 5.57
N ARG A 109 5.94 14.92 4.96
CA ARG A 109 5.72 13.65 5.66
C ARG A 109 7.00 13.19 6.39
N GLY A 110 6.87 12.88 7.69
CA GLY A 110 7.96 12.39 8.53
C GLY A 110 9.06 13.42 8.82
N GLY A 111 9.02 14.60 8.20
CA GLY A 111 10.00 15.66 8.38
C GLY A 111 9.69 16.58 9.56
N LYS A 112 10.70 17.36 9.99
CA LYS A 112 10.50 18.44 10.96
C LYS A 112 9.65 19.55 10.31
N ARG A 113 8.60 19.98 11.00
CA ARG A 113 7.77 21.13 10.61
C ARG A 113 8.36 22.38 11.25
N GLY A 114 8.94 23.27 10.44
CA GLY A 114 9.40 24.58 10.88
C GLY A 114 8.33 25.67 10.64
N LEU A 115 8.68 26.93 10.91
CA LEU A 115 7.83 28.11 10.67
C LEU A 115 7.87 28.61 9.22
N ASN A 116 8.54 27.92 8.32
CA ASN A 116 8.61 28.30 6.91
C ASN A 116 7.29 28.00 6.19
N PHE A 117 6.89 28.89 5.27
CA PHE A 117 5.75 28.67 4.41
C PHE A 117 5.92 27.38 3.60
N ALA A 118 4.93 26.50 3.69
CA ALA A 118 4.93 25.23 2.95
C ALA A 118 4.72 25.45 1.45
N LEU A 119 4.01 26.52 1.09
CA LEU A 119 3.74 26.93 -0.29
C LEU A 119 4.65 28.11 -0.64
N ASN A 120 5.68 27.85 -1.43
CA ASN A 120 6.56 28.81 -2.05
C ASN A 120 6.74 28.47 -3.52
N GLN A 121 7.34 29.37 -4.32
CA GLN A 121 7.47 29.19 -5.76
C GLN A 121 8.23 27.89 -6.11
N ASN A 122 9.31 27.59 -5.41
CA ASN A 122 10.12 26.38 -5.67
C ASN A 122 9.29 25.09 -5.46
N ASN A 123 8.47 25.04 -4.41
CA ASN A 123 7.60 23.90 -4.16
C ASN A 123 6.50 23.79 -5.22
N ARG A 124 5.92 24.91 -5.67
CA ARG A 124 4.93 24.91 -6.76
C ARG A 124 5.51 24.40 -8.05
N ASP A 125 6.72 24.80 -8.41
CA ASP A 125 7.40 24.34 -9.63
C ASP A 125 7.71 22.84 -9.54
N LEU A 126 8.19 22.36 -8.39
CA LEU A 126 8.36 20.93 -8.11
C LEU A 126 7.03 20.17 -8.25
N PHE A 127 5.94 20.69 -7.69
CA PHE A 127 4.65 20.03 -7.75
C PHE A 127 4.08 19.99 -9.17
N ARG A 128 4.28 21.05 -9.98
CA ARG A 128 3.94 21.03 -11.40
C ARG A 128 4.71 19.94 -12.15
N GLU A 129 6.02 19.89 -11.96
CA GLU A 129 6.88 18.86 -12.56
C GLU A 129 6.38 17.46 -12.21
N LYS A 130 6.13 17.20 -10.92
CA LYS A 130 5.65 15.88 -10.47
C LYS A 130 4.26 15.54 -11.02
N LEU A 131 3.32 16.49 -11.04
CA LEU A 131 1.97 16.29 -11.57
C LEU A 131 1.96 16.05 -13.08
N SER A 132 2.88 16.66 -13.85
CA SER A 132 2.97 16.46 -15.30
C SER A 132 3.22 15.00 -15.69
N VAL A 133 3.86 14.21 -14.81
CA VAL A 133 4.10 12.78 -15.02
C VAL A 133 2.78 11.99 -15.12
N LEU A 134 1.72 12.50 -14.50
CA LEU A 134 0.38 11.88 -14.53
C LEU A 134 -0.32 12.03 -15.89
N LYS A 135 0.08 13.01 -16.70
CA LYS A 135 -0.55 13.33 -18.02
C LYS A 135 -2.06 13.60 -17.92
N LEU A 136 -2.50 14.19 -16.82
CA LEU A 136 -3.91 14.50 -16.53
C LEU A 136 -4.24 16.00 -16.59
N GLY A 137 -3.26 16.85 -16.96
CA GLY A 137 -3.39 18.31 -17.00
C GLY A 137 -3.47 18.96 -15.60
N LEU A 138 -3.21 18.21 -14.54
CA LEU A 138 -3.33 18.67 -13.16
C LEU A 138 -2.20 19.62 -12.76
N GLU A 139 -1.10 19.63 -13.47
CA GLU A 139 0.02 20.59 -13.32
C GLU A 139 -0.43 22.05 -13.51
N ASN A 140 -1.53 22.27 -14.24
CA ASN A 140 -2.12 23.59 -14.47
C ASN A 140 -3.25 23.93 -13.47
N ARG A 141 -3.57 23.01 -12.55
CA ARG A 141 -4.72 23.08 -11.65
C ARG A 141 -4.34 23.04 -10.16
N LEU A 142 -3.13 23.48 -9.82
CA LEU A 142 -2.58 23.41 -8.45
C LEU A 142 -3.49 24.04 -7.40
N THR A 143 -4.19 25.13 -7.74
CA THR A 143 -5.09 25.87 -6.85
C THR A 143 -6.52 25.31 -6.80
N ASP A 144 -6.83 24.31 -7.62
CA ASP A 144 -8.14 23.65 -7.54
C ASP A 144 -8.21 22.80 -6.27
N ARG A 145 -9.42 22.74 -5.69
CA ARG A 145 -9.65 21.88 -4.52
C ARG A 145 -9.57 20.39 -4.91
N MET A 146 -8.96 19.60 -4.04
CA MET A 146 -8.85 18.16 -4.21
C MET A 146 -10.22 17.49 -4.38
N GLY A 147 -11.26 18.01 -3.72
CA GLY A 147 -12.64 17.52 -3.85
C GLY A 147 -13.25 17.65 -5.25
N LEU A 148 -12.71 18.50 -6.12
CA LEU A 148 -13.19 18.66 -7.50
C LEU A 148 -12.61 17.62 -8.48
N LEU A 149 -11.66 16.80 -8.04
CA LEU A 149 -11.06 15.76 -8.86
C LEU A 149 -11.97 14.53 -8.94
N SER A 150 -11.98 13.86 -10.11
CA SER A 150 -12.58 12.53 -10.21
C SER A 150 -11.88 11.52 -9.28
N GLY A 151 -12.54 10.41 -8.96
CA GLY A 151 -11.94 9.36 -8.12
C GLY A 151 -10.58 8.90 -8.63
N GLY A 152 -10.45 8.65 -9.93
CA GLY A 152 -9.17 8.23 -10.55
C GLY A 152 -8.11 9.32 -10.53
N GLN A 153 -8.46 10.58 -10.80
CA GLN A 153 -7.53 11.70 -10.70
C GLN A 153 -7.02 11.85 -9.27
N ARG A 154 -7.92 11.76 -8.28
CA ARG A 154 -7.57 11.84 -6.86
C ARG A 154 -6.67 10.68 -6.44
N GLN A 155 -6.95 9.46 -6.92
CA GLN A 155 -6.12 8.29 -6.65
C GLN A 155 -4.71 8.43 -7.26
N ALA A 156 -4.61 8.93 -8.48
CA ALA A 156 -3.33 9.20 -9.13
C ALA A 156 -2.51 10.25 -8.35
N VAL A 157 -3.16 11.33 -7.88
CA VAL A 157 -2.51 12.34 -7.03
C VAL A 157 -2.12 11.74 -5.68
N SER A 158 -2.96 10.90 -5.05
CA SER A 158 -2.65 10.23 -3.78
C SER A 158 -1.41 9.32 -3.91
N LEU A 159 -1.32 8.57 -5.01
CA LEU A 159 -0.15 7.74 -5.31
C LEU A 159 1.12 8.59 -5.51
N LEU A 160 1.02 9.68 -6.26
CA LEU A 160 2.11 10.63 -6.43
C LEU A 160 2.54 11.23 -5.08
N MET A 161 1.60 11.66 -4.26
CA MET A 161 1.85 12.19 -2.91
C MET A 161 2.60 11.18 -2.03
N ALA A 162 2.24 9.89 -2.11
CA ALA A 162 2.92 8.84 -1.38
C ALA A 162 4.39 8.66 -1.80
N SER A 163 4.73 8.98 -3.05
CA SER A 163 6.09 8.88 -3.61
C SER A 163 6.92 10.16 -3.52
N LEU A 164 6.35 11.31 -3.09
CA LEU A 164 7.06 12.60 -3.02
C LEU A 164 8.26 12.61 -2.07
N GLN A 165 8.20 11.80 -1.02
CA GLN A 165 9.30 11.65 -0.06
C GLN A 165 9.76 10.21 -0.06
N PRO A 166 11.07 9.97 0.07
CA PRO A 166 11.60 8.63 0.23
C PRO A 166 10.90 7.89 1.37
N SER A 167 10.57 6.64 1.13
CA SER A 167 10.03 5.72 2.13
C SER A 167 10.78 4.39 2.05
N LYS A 168 10.72 3.61 3.13
CA LYS A 168 11.31 2.26 3.16
C LYS A 168 10.33 1.20 2.69
N ILE A 169 9.03 1.54 2.70
CA ILE A 169 7.99 0.72 2.13
C ILE A 169 6.80 1.59 1.70
N LEU A 170 6.26 1.30 0.53
CA LEU A 170 5.00 1.81 0.03
C LEU A 170 3.92 0.74 0.22
N LEU A 171 2.86 1.07 0.92
CA LEU A 171 1.71 0.21 1.16
C LEU A 171 0.55 0.65 0.27
N LEU A 172 0.05 -0.25 -0.55
CA LEU A 172 -1.08 -0.03 -1.46
C LEU A 172 -2.24 -0.93 -1.01
N ASP A 173 -3.31 -0.33 -0.51
CA ASP A 173 -4.46 -1.03 0.08
C ASP A 173 -5.63 -1.02 -0.91
N GLU A 174 -5.75 -2.05 -1.74
CA GLU A 174 -6.83 -2.19 -2.74
C GLU A 174 -7.14 -0.90 -3.51
N HIS A 175 -6.10 -0.14 -3.82
CA HIS A 175 -6.14 1.26 -4.23
C HIS A 175 -6.82 1.51 -5.60
N THR A 176 -7.30 0.47 -6.27
CA THR A 176 -8.06 0.56 -7.53
C THR A 176 -9.46 -0.02 -7.42
N ALA A 177 -9.85 -0.57 -6.26
CA ALA A 177 -11.11 -1.31 -6.12
C ALA A 177 -12.37 -0.42 -6.29
N ALA A 178 -12.28 0.86 -5.98
CA ALA A 178 -13.39 1.81 -6.09
C ALA A 178 -13.47 2.53 -7.45
N LEU A 179 -12.62 2.14 -8.42
CA LEU A 179 -12.51 2.79 -9.72
C LEU A 179 -13.18 1.95 -10.81
N ASP A 180 -13.64 2.61 -11.87
CA ASP A 180 -14.06 1.91 -13.07
C ASP A 180 -12.88 1.19 -13.75
N PRO A 181 -13.12 0.14 -14.56
CA PRO A 181 -12.05 -0.71 -15.09
C PRO A 181 -10.97 0.04 -15.88
N LYS A 182 -11.35 1.05 -16.67
CA LYS A 182 -10.41 1.83 -17.49
C LYS A 182 -9.51 2.70 -16.61
N THR A 183 -10.09 3.35 -15.63
CA THR A 183 -9.36 4.18 -14.66
C THR A 183 -8.49 3.32 -13.74
N ALA A 184 -8.97 2.14 -13.33
CA ALA A 184 -8.18 1.19 -12.54
C ALA A 184 -6.94 0.72 -13.29
N ALA A 185 -7.05 0.36 -14.58
CA ALA A 185 -5.93 -0.02 -15.43
C ALA A 185 -4.89 1.12 -15.52
N PHE A 186 -5.35 2.34 -15.77
CA PHE A 186 -4.46 3.53 -15.80
C PHE A 186 -3.72 3.73 -14.48
N VAL A 187 -4.40 3.63 -13.32
CA VAL A 187 -3.77 3.81 -12.00
C VAL A 187 -2.77 2.69 -11.72
N LEU A 188 -3.03 1.45 -12.16
CA LEU A 188 -2.09 0.33 -12.03
C LEU A 188 -0.83 0.53 -12.87
N GLU A 189 -0.96 0.94 -14.14
CA GLU A 189 0.19 1.28 -14.99
C GLU A 189 1.03 2.41 -14.38
N LEU A 190 0.36 3.42 -13.82
CA LEU A 190 1.02 4.51 -13.12
C LEU A 190 1.74 4.02 -11.86
N THR A 191 1.14 3.05 -11.14
CA THR A 191 1.75 2.40 -9.97
C THR A 191 3.04 1.70 -10.34
N ASP A 192 3.02 0.86 -11.38
CA ASP A 192 4.21 0.16 -11.86
C ASP A 192 5.32 1.14 -12.26
N LYS A 193 4.94 2.21 -12.99
CA LYS A 193 5.88 3.25 -13.40
C LYS A 193 6.52 3.93 -12.18
N ILE A 194 5.72 4.41 -11.22
CA ILE A 194 6.22 5.12 -10.03
C ILE A 194 7.11 4.20 -9.18
N VAL A 195 6.69 2.94 -8.99
CA VAL A 195 7.45 1.94 -8.22
C VAL A 195 8.79 1.65 -8.88
N THR A 196 8.80 1.44 -10.19
CA THR A 196 10.02 1.12 -10.96
C THR A 196 10.97 2.32 -11.04
N ASP A 197 10.47 3.49 -11.42
CA ASP A 197 11.28 4.70 -11.59
C ASP A 197 11.96 5.14 -10.28
N ASN A 198 11.31 4.89 -9.13
CA ASN A 198 11.84 5.26 -7.82
C ASN A 198 12.40 4.07 -7.02
N GLN A 199 12.45 2.87 -7.59
CA GLN A 199 12.90 1.62 -6.94
C GLN A 199 12.26 1.40 -5.56
N LEU A 200 10.95 1.61 -5.47
CA LEU A 200 10.23 1.54 -4.20
C LEU A 200 10.01 0.09 -3.77
N THR A 201 10.39 -0.23 -2.53
CA THR A 201 9.91 -1.45 -1.87
C THR A 201 8.41 -1.31 -1.67
N THR A 202 7.61 -2.23 -2.24
CA THR A 202 6.16 -2.07 -2.31
C THR A 202 5.43 -3.32 -1.86
N MET A 203 4.37 -3.14 -1.07
CA MET A 203 3.40 -4.17 -0.74
C MET A 203 2.01 -3.72 -1.20
N MET A 204 1.45 -4.40 -2.19
CA MET A 204 0.13 -4.14 -2.75
C MET A 204 -0.86 -5.21 -2.33
N VAL A 205 -1.87 -4.83 -1.57
CA VAL A 205 -3.01 -5.69 -1.26
C VAL A 205 -4.05 -5.57 -2.38
N THR A 206 -4.51 -6.70 -2.89
CA THR A 206 -5.60 -6.76 -3.87
C THR A 206 -6.43 -8.03 -3.66
N HIS A 207 -7.70 -7.98 -4.05
CA HIS A 207 -8.56 -9.17 -4.11
C HIS A 207 -8.56 -9.81 -5.50
N SER A 208 -7.95 -9.16 -6.49
CA SER A 208 -7.87 -9.66 -7.87
C SER A 208 -6.60 -10.49 -8.07
N MET A 209 -6.77 -11.80 -8.28
CA MET A 209 -5.66 -12.70 -8.61
C MET A 209 -4.99 -12.31 -9.93
N GLN A 210 -5.77 -11.81 -10.89
CA GLN A 210 -5.24 -11.32 -12.16
C GLN A 210 -4.30 -10.14 -11.94
N GLN A 211 -4.69 -9.15 -11.15
CA GLN A 211 -3.82 -8.01 -10.80
C GLN A 211 -2.58 -8.50 -10.04
N ALA A 212 -2.74 -9.45 -9.11
CA ALA A 212 -1.62 -9.97 -8.34
C ALA A 212 -0.55 -10.65 -9.21
N LEU A 213 -0.93 -11.30 -10.30
CA LEU A 213 0.01 -11.90 -11.27
C LEU A 213 0.54 -10.90 -12.29
N ALA A 214 -0.27 -9.89 -12.67
CA ALA A 214 0.12 -8.89 -13.66
C ALA A 214 1.14 -7.88 -13.12
N HIS A 215 1.10 -7.58 -11.81
CA HIS A 215 1.92 -6.56 -11.17
C HIS A 215 2.88 -7.15 -10.13
N GLY A 216 4.00 -6.46 -9.91
CA GLY A 216 5.02 -6.90 -8.95
C GLY A 216 5.81 -8.14 -9.40
N THR A 217 6.68 -8.61 -8.52
CA THR A 217 7.63 -9.73 -8.79
C THR A 217 7.40 -10.95 -7.89
N ARG A 218 6.59 -10.83 -6.85
CA ARG A 218 6.27 -11.87 -5.88
C ARG A 218 4.81 -11.79 -5.47
N THR A 219 4.16 -12.93 -5.30
CA THR A 219 2.78 -13.03 -4.86
C THR A 219 2.70 -13.85 -3.58
N VAL A 220 2.09 -13.25 -2.56
CA VAL A 220 1.87 -13.87 -1.24
C VAL A 220 0.37 -14.03 -1.04
N MET A 221 -0.07 -15.19 -0.58
CA MET A 221 -1.47 -15.43 -0.24
C MET A 221 -1.64 -15.56 1.27
N LEU A 222 -2.58 -14.79 1.80
CA LEU A 222 -3.01 -14.89 3.19
C LEU A 222 -4.32 -15.67 3.29
N HIS A 223 -4.39 -16.55 4.28
CA HIS A 223 -5.61 -17.25 4.66
C HIS A 223 -5.67 -17.39 6.18
N GLN A 224 -6.80 -17.02 6.79
CA GLN A 224 -7.03 -17.11 8.24
C GLN A 224 -5.87 -16.56 9.09
N GLY A 225 -5.29 -15.43 8.69
CA GLY A 225 -4.22 -14.77 9.43
C GLY A 225 -2.83 -15.40 9.28
N GLN A 226 -2.63 -16.27 8.32
CA GLN A 226 -1.35 -16.93 8.02
C GLN A 226 -0.95 -16.75 6.57
N VAL A 227 0.35 -16.82 6.27
CA VAL A 227 0.87 -16.93 4.90
C VAL A 227 0.74 -18.40 4.48
N VAL A 228 -0.04 -18.65 3.44
CA VAL A 228 -0.30 -20.01 2.92
C VAL A 228 0.37 -20.28 1.58
N LEU A 229 0.72 -19.23 0.84
CA LEU A 229 1.43 -19.30 -0.42
C LEU A 229 2.40 -18.12 -0.52
N ASP A 230 3.59 -18.38 -1.06
CA ASP A 230 4.63 -17.40 -1.30
C ASP A 230 5.40 -17.81 -2.55
N VAL A 231 5.14 -17.13 -3.67
CA VAL A 231 5.70 -17.49 -4.99
C VAL A 231 6.38 -16.30 -5.65
N SER A 232 7.55 -16.56 -6.23
CA SER A 232 8.35 -15.55 -6.93
C SER A 232 9.12 -16.19 -8.09
N GLY A 233 9.87 -15.38 -8.84
CA GLY A 233 10.76 -15.85 -9.90
C GLY A 233 10.02 -16.61 -11.01
N ASP A 234 10.65 -17.67 -11.51
CA ASP A 234 10.15 -18.40 -12.69
C ASP A 234 8.87 -19.19 -12.41
N ILE A 235 8.68 -19.64 -11.18
CA ILE A 235 7.43 -20.31 -10.77
C ILE A 235 6.27 -19.32 -10.98
N ARG A 236 6.37 -18.10 -10.43
CA ARG A 236 5.32 -17.10 -10.55
C ARG A 236 5.09 -16.67 -12.01
N LYS A 237 6.16 -16.52 -12.81
CA LYS A 237 6.04 -16.11 -14.22
C LYS A 237 5.24 -17.08 -15.08
N GLY A 238 5.30 -18.38 -14.77
CA GLY A 238 4.55 -19.43 -15.46
C GLY A 238 3.11 -19.61 -14.97
N MET A 239 2.73 -18.93 -13.88
CA MET A 239 1.40 -19.10 -13.27
C MET A 239 0.32 -18.28 -13.96
N ASN A 240 -0.87 -18.87 -14.03
CA ASN A 240 -2.12 -18.20 -14.38
C ASN A 240 -3.05 -18.15 -13.15
N VAL A 241 -4.22 -17.52 -13.31
CA VAL A 241 -5.21 -17.39 -12.22
C VAL A 241 -5.72 -18.74 -11.73
N HIS A 242 -5.82 -19.72 -12.63
CA HIS A 242 -6.31 -21.06 -12.28
C HIS A 242 -5.32 -21.79 -11.37
N ASP A 243 -4.01 -21.69 -11.68
CA ASP A 243 -2.96 -22.25 -10.83
C ASP A 243 -2.99 -21.68 -9.41
N LEU A 244 -3.25 -20.36 -9.26
CA LEU A 244 -3.40 -19.73 -7.93
C LEU A 244 -4.64 -20.23 -7.19
N LEU A 245 -5.74 -20.48 -7.91
CA LEU A 245 -6.98 -21.04 -7.32
C LEU A 245 -6.73 -22.47 -6.84
N ASP A 246 -6.14 -23.32 -7.68
CA ASP A 246 -5.84 -24.72 -7.35
C ASP A 246 -4.94 -24.80 -6.11
N MET A 247 -3.88 -24.00 -6.05
CA MET A 247 -3.00 -23.93 -4.88
C MET A 247 -3.73 -23.49 -3.62
N PHE A 248 -4.64 -22.54 -3.76
CA PHE A 248 -5.46 -22.05 -2.65
C PHE A 248 -6.42 -23.14 -2.13
N GLU A 249 -7.11 -23.86 -3.02
CA GLU A 249 -8.02 -24.96 -2.67
C GLU A 249 -7.28 -26.11 -2.01
N GLN A 250 -6.11 -26.50 -2.53
CA GLN A 250 -5.25 -27.49 -1.89
C GLN A 250 -4.85 -27.11 -0.47
N THR A 251 -4.57 -25.81 -0.23
CA THR A 251 -4.19 -25.30 1.10
C THR A 251 -5.36 -25.34 2.08
N ARG A 252 -6.60 -25.19 1.60
CA ARG A 252 -7.82 -25.28 2.41
C ARG A 252 -8.21 -26.72 2.76
N GLY A 253 -7.61 -27.72 2.11
CA GLY A 253 -8.01 -29.11 2.24
C GLY A 253 -9.36 -29.42 1.58
N GLU A 254 -9.87 -28.52 0.75
CA GLU A 254 -11.04 -28.74 -0.09
C GLU A 254 -10.57 -29.48 -1.35
N LYS A 255 -10.93 -30.76 -1.48
CA LYS A 255 -10.70 -31.50 -2.73
C LYS A 255 -11.54 -30.87 -3.83
N VAL A 256 -10.90 -30.52 -4.95
CA VAL A 256 -11.59 -30.31 -6.22
C VAL A 256 -12.15 -31.67 -6.64
N GLU A 257 -13.47 -31.86 -6.63
CA GLU A 257 -14.15 -32.97 -7.33
C GLU A 257 -14.28 -32.62 -8.81
#